data_650965fd101e066c06c61715dc97f0b9
#
_entry.id   650965fd101e066c06c61715dc97f0b9
#
_cell.length_a   1.000
_cell.length_b   1.000
_cell.length_c   1.000
_cell.angle_alpha   90.00
_cell.angle_beta   90.00
_cell.angle_gamma   90.00
#
_symmetry.space_group_name_H-M   'P 1'
#
loop_
_entity.id
_entity.type
_entity.pdbx_description
1 polymer ?
#
loop_
_entity_poly.entity_id
_entity_poly.type
_entity_poly.pdbx_seq_one_letter_code
_entity_poly.pdbx_strand_id
1 'polypeptide(L)'
;MEHFDILIIGGGAAGIAAAKACAGAKVLLAERKGKLGGVLLQCTHRGFGINQSGIQYAAQLTKEFPGSITLALNTTVLSVSKEKTALLSGQALGRREVSFSQLILATGCREIPMGALPIAGIRPRGIYTAGQMQEQMNLYGRIPEGPAVILGAGDLGLIMAGQLARAGLEVTVVEKQQRCGAIPRNRRCLEEFPIRLICGDTLSCVHGEGTLQGCTTKKGTYLPCKTLLIAAGLRPERELAAHLGQPDWLHICGNCNTVHSMVEAVVNEGEQAGYAALENLGGTL
;
A
#
# COMPACT_ATOMS: atom_id res chain seq x y z
N MET A 1 28.81 15.76 -1.01
CA MET A 1 27.45 15.24 -0.75
C MET A 1 26.48 16.29 -1.29
N GLU A 2 25.48 15.89 -2.10
CA GLU A 2 24.50 16.84 -2.63
C GLU A 2 23.47 17.16 -1.56
N HIS A 3 23.07 18.45 -1.50
CA HIS A 3 22.09 18.93 -0.53
C HIS A 3 20.77 19.26 -1.23
N PHE A 4 19.66 18.88 -0.59
CA PHE A 4 18.29 19.21 -0.95
C PHE A 4 17.61 19.95 0.21
N ASP A 5 16.75 20.91 -0.11
CA ASP A 5 15.95 21.57 0.92
C ASP A 5 14.98 20.55 1.56
N ILE A 6 14.34 19.72 0.72
CA ILE A 6 13.36 18.74 1.15
C ILE A 6 13.65 17.39 0.49
N LEU A 7 13.75 16.34 1.30
CA LEU A 7 13.74 14.95 0.84
C LEU A 7 12.34 14.35 1.08
N ILE A 8 11.74 13.81 0.02
CA ILE A 8 10.44 13.09 0.10
C ILE A 8 10.71 11.60 -0.17
N ILE A 9 10.28 10.72 0.72
CA ILE A 9 10.44 9.28 0.59
C ILE A 9 9.10 8.62 0.30
N GLY A 10 8.93 8.14 -0.93
CA GLY A 10 7.73 7.49 -1.43
C GLY A 10 6.94 8.35 -2.42
N GLY A 11 6.77 7.83 -3.64
CA GLY A 11 6.07 8.48 -4.76
C GLY A 11 4.62 8.02 -4.93
N GLY A 12 3.93 7.68 -3.82
CA GLY A 12 2.48 7.44 -3.79
C GLY A 12 1.68 8.73 -3.75
N ALA A 13 0.36 8.65 -3.53
CA ALA A 13 -0.54 9.80 -3.54
C ALA A 13 -0.09 10.92 -2.59
N ALA A 14 0.27 10.61 -1.35
CA ALA A 14 0.76 11.59 -0.38
C ALA A 14 2.08 12.23 -0.81
N GLY A 15 3.06 11.44 -1.26
CA GLY A 15 4.36 11.97 -1.67
C GLY A 15 4.29 12.83 -2.92
N ILE A 16 3.42 12.51 -3.88
CA ILE A 16 3.16 13.35 -5.06
C ILE A 16 2.53 14.69 -4.62
N ALA A 17 1.53 14.65 -3.75
CA ALA A 17 0.87 15.83 -3.23
C ALA A 17 1.85 16.73 -2.43
N ALA A 18 2.65 16.13 -1.56
CA ALA A 18 3.69 16.83 -0.81
C ALA A 18 4.71 17.50 -1.75
N ALA A 19 5.18 16.77 -2.76
CA ALA A 19 6.13 17.32 -3.73
C ALA A 19 5.58 18.53 -4.48
N LYS A 20 4.30 18.48 -4.89
CA LYS A 20 3.65 19.62 -5.54
C LYS A 20 3.50 20.82 -4.60
N ALA A 21 3.15 20.59 -3.34
CA ALA A 21 3.06 21.62 -2.32
C ALA A 21 4.43 22.28 -2.03
N CYS A 22 5.52 21.55 -2.24
CA CYS A 22 6.89 22.05 -2.06
C CYS A 22 7.46 22.75 -3.31
N ALA A 23 6.65 23.09 -4.31
CA ALA A 23 7.12 23.77 -5.51
C ALA A 23 7.84 25.09 -5.16
N GLY A 24 9.08 25.25 -5.68
CA GLY A 24 9.95 26.38 -5.37
C GLY A 24 11.15 26.05 -4.49
N ALA A 25 11.09 25.00 -3.68
CA ALA A 25 12.25 24.44 -2.97
C ALA A 25 13.03 23.45 -3.85
N LYS A 26 14.30 23.18 -3.51
CA LYS A 26 15.10 22.10 -4.12
C LYS A 26 14.68 20.75 -3.51
N VAL A 27 13.78 20.06 -4.18
CA VAL A 27 13.18 18.80 -3.69
C VAL A 27 13.79 17.59 -4.37
N LEU A 28 14.08 16.55 -3.58
CA LEU A 28 14.34 15.18 -4.06
C LEU A 28 13.18 14.29 -3.66
N LEU A 29 12.48 13.70 -4.64
CA LEU A 29 11.49 12.65 -4.40
C LEU A 29 12.09 11.30 -4.78
N ALA A 30 12.28 10.42 -3.78
CA ALA A 30 12.79 9.07 -3.98
C ALA A 30 11.64 8.05 -4.01
N GLU A 31 11.55 7.28 -5.10
CA GLU A 31 10.54 6.22 -5.28
C GLU A 31 11.23 4.92 -5.70
N ARG A 32 10.94 3.82 -4.97
CA ARG A 32 11.53 2.51 -5.23
C ARG A 32 11.08 1.85 -6.53
N LYS A 33 9.88 2.19 -7.02
CA LYS A 33 9.35 1.70 -8.30
C LYS A 33 9.77 2.64 -9.44
N GLY A 34 9.67 2.14 -10.68
CA GLY A 34 9.98 2.91 -11.89
C GLY A 34 8.92 3.94 -12.29
N LYS A 35 7.85 4.08 -11.49
CA LYS A 35 6.73 5.01 -11.77
C LYS A 35 6.16 5.56 -10.47
N LEU A 36 5.75 6.83 -10.50
CA LEU A 36 4.96 7.45 -9.44
C LEU A 36 3.52 6.91 -9.44
N GLY A 37 2.84 7.00 -8.30
CA GLY A 37 1.44 6.59 -8.11
C GLY A 37 1.26 5.51 -7.05
N GLY A 38 2.33 4.81 -6.66
CA GLY A 38 2.29 3.82 -5.59
C GLY A 38 1.23 2.74 -5.82
N VAL A 39 0.42 2.43 -4.79
CA VAL A 39 -0.63 1.41 -4.85
C VAL A 39 -1.77 1.75 -5.81
N LEU A 40 -1.96 3.02 -6.17
CA LEU A 40 -2.99 3.42 -7.14
C LEU A 40 -2.80 2.75 -8.50
N LEU A 41 -1.55 2.47 -8.90
CA LEU A 41 -1.24 1.85 -10.19
C LEU A 41 -1.82 0.44 -10.35
N GLN A 42 -2.10 -0.25 -9.26
CA GLN A 42 -2.71 -1.59 -9.29
C GLN A 42 -4.23 -1.57 -9.05
N CYS A 43 -4.83 -0.39 -8.76
CA CYS A 43 -6.25 -0.24 -8.50
C CYS A 43 -7.03 0.00 -9.79
N THR A 44 -7.55 -1.07 -10.40
CA THR A 44 -8.38 -1.01 -11.62
C THR A 44 -9.84 -0.69 -11.32
N HIS A 45 -10.29 -0.91 -10.08
CA HIS A 45 -11.65 -0.57 -9.64
C HIS A 45 -11.85 0.94 -9.57
N ARG A 46 -13.10 1.38 -9.72
CA ARG A 46 -13.48 2.79 -9.64
C ARG A 46 -13.75 3.22 -8.20
N GLY A 47 -13.66 4.54 -7.96
CA GLY A 47 -13.98 5.15 -6.68
C GLY A 47 -12.90 6.06 -6.13
N PHE A 48 -11.99 6.49 -6.98
CA PHE A 48 -11.02 7.54 -6.71
C PHE A 48 -11.50 8.83 -7.36
N GLY A 49 -11.32 9.97 -6.68
CA GLY A 49 -11.80 11.25 -7.18
C GLY A 49 -13.27 11.19 -7.67
N ILE A 50 -13.53 11.76 -8.84
CA ILE A 50 -14.86 11.71 -9.47
C ILE A 50 -15.01 10.38 -10.23
N ASN A 51 -15.19 9.27 -9.49
CA ASN A 51 -15.44 7.93 -10.03
C ASN A 51 -14.38 7.41 -11.03
N GLN A 52 -13.13 7.76 -10.82
CA GLN A 52 -11.99 7.29 -11.62
C GLN A 52 -11.47 5.94 -11.09
N SER A 53 -10.70 5.21 -11.94
CA SER A 53 -9.85 4.13 -11.45
C SER A 53 -8.62 4.72 -10.74
N GLY A 54 -7.95 3.92 -9.89
CA GLY A 54 -6.70 4.35 -9.26
C GLY A 54 -5.62 4.74 -10.28
N ILE A 55 -5.54 4.02 -11.40
CA ILE A 55 -4.60 4.32 -12.50
C ILE A 55 -4.89 5.71 -13.11
N GLN A 56 -6.16 6.00 -13.38
CA GLN A 56 -6.57 7.31 -13.91
C GLN A 56 -6.29 8.44 -12.91
N TYR A 57 -6.58 8.19 -11.64
CA TYR A 57 -6.32 9.13 -10.56
C TYR A 57 -4.80 9.37 -10.37
N ALA A 58 -3.98 8.34 -10.41
CA ALA A 58 -2.53 8.48 -10.38
C ALA A 58 -1.99 9.30 -11.56
N ALA A 59 -2.51 9.07 -12.77
CA ALA A 59 -2.16 9.85 -13.95
C ALA A 59 -2.53 11.33 -13.80
N GLN A 60 -3.68 11.63 -13.19
CA GLN A 60 -4.09 13.01 -12.88
C GLN A 60 -3.16 13.65 -11.83
N LEU A 61 -2.81 12.92 -10.76
CA LEU A 61 -1.89 13.42 -9.73
C LEU A 61 -0.51 13.74 -10.29
N THR A 62 -0.01 12.95 -11.24
CA THR A 62 1.31 13.14 -11.85
C THR A 62 1.31 14.13 -13.02
N LYS A 63 0.14 14.60 -13.45
CA LYS A 63 0.04 15.63 -14.47
C LYS A 63 0.63 16.95 -13.96
N GLU A 64 1.38 17.65 -14.82
CA GLU A 64 1.98 18.95 -14.49
C GLU A 64 2.86 18.89 -13.23
N PHE A 65 3.73 17.88 -13.16
CA PHE A 65 4.68 17.78 -12.08
C PHE A 65 5.74 18.88 -12.16
N PRO A 66 6.00 19.65 -11.09
CA PRO A 66 6.92 20.77 -11.13
C PRO A 66 8.32 20.38 -11.58
N GLY A 67 8.88 21.09 -12.55
CA GLY A 67 10.23 20.81 -13.08
C GLY A 67 11.38 21.05 -12.10
N SER A 68 11.11 21.77 -10.99
CA SER A 68 12.07 22.00 -9.89
C SER A 68 12.30 20.75 -9.01
N ILE A 69 11.50 19.69 -9.18
CA ILE A 69 11.59 18.47 -8.38
C ILE A 69 12.46 17.46 -9.07
N THR A 70 13.52 17.03 -8.39
CA THR A 70 14.36 15.92 -8.83
C THR A 70 13.67 14.59 -8.50
N LEU A 71 13.39 13.77 -9.51
CA LEU A 71 12.80 12.45 -9.35
C LEU A 71 13.90 11.38 -9.35
N ALA A 72 14.01 10.64 -8.25
CA ALA A 72 14.85 9.45 -8.14
C ALA A 72 13.96 8.19 -8.17
N LEU A 73 13.57 7.76 -9.37
CA LEU A 73 12.83 6.52 -9.59
C LEU A 73 13.76 5.30 -9.50
N ASN A 74 13.20 4.09 -9.31
CA ASN A 74 13.96 2.86 -9.06
C ASN A 74 15.01 3.03 -7.96
N THR A 75 14.69 3.87 -6.96
CA THR A 75 15.62 4.26 -5.90
C THR A 75 15.02 3.98 -4.52
N THR A 76 15.70 3.16 -3.76
CA THR A 76 15.34 2.83 -2.38
C THR A 76 16.17 3.66 -1.42
N VAL A 77 15.54 4.30 -0.45
CA VAL A 77 16.21 4.91 0.68
C VAL A 77 16.49 3.82 1.71
N LEU A 78 17.75 3.56 1.99
CA LEU A 78 18.20 2.47 2.87
C LEU A 78 18.24 2.88 4.33
N SER A 79 18.63 4.13 4.61
CA SER A 79 18.67 4.69 5.95
C SER A 79 18.55 6.20 5.92
N VAL A 80 18.13 6.74 7.05
CA VAL A 80 18.10 8.19 7.34
C VAL A 80 18.77 8.40 8.69
N SER A 81 19.60 9.44 8.83
CA SER A 81 20.31 9.74 10.06
C SER A 81 19.74 10.97 10.79
N LYS A 82 20.11 11.13 12.07
CA LYS A 82 19.78 12.32 12.86
C LYS A 82 20.52 13.57 12.38
N GLU A 83 21.62 13.39 11.68
CA GLU A 83 22.45 14.43 11.06
C GLU A 83 21.86 14.93 9.74
N LYS A 84 20.61 14.56 9.45
CA LYS A 84 19.87 14.93 8.22
C LYS A 84 20.58 14.45 6.95
N THR A 85 21.08 13.20 6.95
CA THR A 85 21.58 12.52 5.76
C THR A 85 20.73 11.30 5.45
N ALA A 86 20.69 10.91 4.19
CA ALA A 86 20.00 9.72 3.72
C ALA A 86 20.89 8.95 2.74
N LEU A 87 20.95 7.63 2.93
CA LEU A 87 21.63 6.72 2.03
C LEU A 87 20.63 6.15 1.03
N LEU A 88 20.83 6.42 -0.25
CA LEU A 88 20.01 5.94 -1.36
C LEU A 88 20.74 4.84 -2.12
N SER A 89 19.97 3.92 -2.68
CA SER A 89 20.46 2.90 -3.62
C SER A 89 19.48 2.78 -4.80
N GLY A 90 19.99 2.95 -5.99
CA GLY A 90 19.21 2.89 -7.22
C GLY A 90 20.03 2.39 -8.40
N GLN A 91 19.33 1.81 -9.39
CA GLN A 91 19.98 1.22 -10.55
C GLN A 91 20.83 2.23 -11.33
N ALA A 92 20.34 3.46 -11.52
CA ALA A 92 21.03 4.51 -12.23
C ALA A 92 22.01 5.31 -11.33
N LEU A 93 21.69 5.44 -10.04
CA LEU A 93 22.47 6.26 -9.08
C LEU A 93 23.59 5.48 -8.38
N GLY A 94 23.55 4.14 -8.44
CA GLY A 94 24.38 3.33 -7.57
C GLY A 94 23.99 3.56 -6.10
N ARG A 95 25.01 3.56 -5.22
CA ARG A 95 24.86 3.88 -3.81
C ARG A 95 25.32 5.32 -3.57
N ARG A 96 24.43 6.16 -3.07
CA ARG A 96 24.68 7.61 -2.92
C ARG A 96 24.13 8.13 -1.62
N GLU A 97 24.89 9.00 -0.96
CA GLU A 97 24.44 9.75 0.21
C GLU A 97 24.08 11.18 -0.18
N VAL A 98 22.97 11.67 0.37
CA VAL A 98 22.47 13.04 0.22
C VAL A 98 22.20 13.65 1.58
N SER A 99 22.26 14.98 1.68
CA SER A 99 21.81 15.72 2.86
C SER A 99 20.52 16.49 2.56
N PHE A 100 19.76 16.81 3.59
CA PHE A 100 18.50 17.54 3.48
C PHE A 100 18.27 18.44 4.68
N SER A 101 17.43 19.46 4.52
CA SER A 101 16.96 20.30 5.63
C SER A 101 15.69 19.76 6.26
N GLN A 102 14.71 19.31 5.45
CA GLN A 102 13.44 18.75 5.87
C GLN A 102 13.23 17.38 5.25
N LEU A 103 12.55 16.48 5.96
CA LEU A 103 12.19 15.13 5.50
C LEU A 103 10.68 14.93 5.52
N ILE A 104 10.12 14.48 4.40
CA ILE A 104 8.73 14.03 4.32
C ILE A 104 8.72 12.52 4.10
N LEU A 105 8.17 11.76 5.06
CA LEU A 105 7.99 10.33 4.97
C LEU A 105 6.57 10.03 4.45
N ALA A 106 6.48 9.49 3.23
CA ALA A 106 5.24 9.15 2.53
C ALA A 106 5.25 7.70 2.02
N THR A 107 5.84 6.79 2.80
CA THR A 107 6.10 5.39 2.46
C THR A 107 4.86 4.51 2.40
N GLY A 108 3.72 5.03 2.87
CA GLY A 108 2.44 4.34 2.83
C GLY A 108 2.30 3.27 3.91
N CYS A 109 1.64 2.17 3.58
CA CYS A 109 1.38 1.07 4.51
C CYS A 109 1.69 -0.27 3.85
N ARG A 110 1.83 -1.29 4.67
CA ARG A 110 1.97 -2.69 4.24
C ARG A 110 0.85 -3.54 4.82
N GLU A 111 0.52 -4.59 4.11
CA GLU A 111 -0.45 -5.58 4.55
C GLU A 111 0.12 -6.46 5.66
N ILE A 112 -0.76 -6.92 6.55
CA ILE A 112 -0.41 -7.91 7.56
C ILE A 112 -0.24 -9.27 6.85
N PRO A 113 0.97 -9.87 6.83
CA PRO A 113 1.19 -11.16 6.20
C PRO A 113 0.67 -12.29 7.08
N MET A 114 0.44 -13.47 6.49
CA MET A 114 0.02 -14.65 7.23
C MET A 114 0.94 -14.98 8.42
N GLY A 115 2.26 -14.74 8.29
CA GLY A 115 3.23 -14.98 9.35
C GLY A 115 3.02 -14.18 10.63
N ALA A 116 2.27 -13.07 10.57
CA ALA A 116 1.88 -12.25 11.72
C ALA A 116 0.52 -12.64 12.33
N LEU A 117 -0.13 -13.68 11.80
CA LEU A 117 -1.43 -14.17 12.26
C LEU A 117 -1.28 -15.51 12.98
N PRO A 118 -2.15 -15.82 13.96
CA PRO A 118 -2.12 -17.08 14.69
C PRO A 118 -2.77 -18.21 13.86
N ILE A 119 -2.20 -18.47 12.68
CA ILE A 119 -2.64 -19.54 11.77
C ILE A 119 -1.55 -20.58 11.70
N ALA A 120 -1.86 -21.80 12.13
CA ALA A 120 -0.96 -22.95 12.14
C ALA A 120 -0.72 -23.51 10.72
N GLY A 121 0.25 -24.41 10.59
CA GLY A 121 0.60 -25.10 9.36
C GLY A 121 1.84 -24.53 8.69
N ILE A 122 2.28 -25.20 7.64
CA ILE A 122 3.42 -24.77 6.81
C ILE A 122 3.01 -23.59 5.91
N ARG A 123 3.96 -23.05 5.16
CA ARG A 123 3.72 -21.93 4.22
C ARG A 123 3.87 -22.43 2.77
N PRO A 124 2.89 -23.22 2.26
CA PRO A 124 2.94 -23.71 0.89
C PRO A 124 2.77 -22.57 -0.11
N ARG A 125 3.11 -22.79 -1.38
CA ARG A 125 2.79 -21.87 -2.49
C ARG A 125 1.28 -21.75 -2.64
N GLY A 126 0.78 -20.56 -3.00
CA GLY A 126 -0.64 -20.26 -3.14
C GLY A 126 -1.17 -19.32 -2.06
N ILE A 127 -0.31 -18.86 -1.13
CA ILE A 127 -0.67 -17.88 -0.09
C ILE A 127 -0.08 -16.53 -0.45
N TYR A 128 -0.94 -15.52 -0.52
CA TYR A 128 -0.60 -14.14 -0.89
C TYR A 128 -1.30 -13.16 0.06
N THR A 129 -0.81 -11.95 0.16
CA THR A 129 -1.65 -10.85 0.63
C THR A 129 -2.59 -10.40 -0.50
N ALA A 130 -3.70 -9.75 -0.14
CA ALA A 130 -4.69 -9.33 -1.13
C ALA A 130 -4.10 -8.30 -2.13
N GLY A 131 -3.27 -7.36 -1.65
CA GLY A 131 -2.61 -6.38 -2.51
C GLY A 131 -1.51 -6.99 -3.38
N GLN A 132 -0.77 -8.01 -2.90
CA GLN A 132 0.16 -8.75 -3.75
C GLN A 132 -0.57 -9.40 -4.93
N MET A 133 -1.72 -10.05 -4.66
CA MET A 133 -2.50 -10.67 -5.73
C MET A 133 -3.12 -9.62 -6.65
N GLN A 134 -3.58 -8.49 -6.11
CA GLN A 134 -4.07 -7.38 -6.91
C GLN A 134 -2.99 -6.87 -7.88
N GLU A 135 -1.75 -6.75 -7.44
CA GLU A 135 -0.61 -6.40 -8.29
C GLU A 135 -0.37 -7.46 -9.38
N GLN A 136 -0.37 -8.75 -9.02
CA GLN A 136 -0.19 -9.84 -9.99
C GLN A 136 -1.28 -9.84 -11.05
N MET A 137 -2.54 -9.69 -10.67
CA MET A 137 -3.65 -9.68 -11.62
C MET A 137 -3.66 -8.42 -12.49
N ASN A 138 -3.52 -7.23 -11.87
CA ASN A 138 -3.80 -5.98 -12.55
C ASN A 138 -2.60 -5.39 -13.32
N LEU A 139 -1.37 -5.69 -12.91
CA LEU A 139 -0.16 -5.23 -13.61
C LEU A 139 0.46 -6.30 -14.50
N TYR A 140 0.31 -7.58 -14.14
CA TYR A 140 0.98 -8.67 -14.86
C TYR A 140 0.01 -9.66 -15.52
N GLY A 141 -1.31 -9.47 -15.39
CA GLY A 141 -2.33 -10.33 -16.00
C GLY A 141 -2.35 -11.77 -15.47
N ARG A 142 -1.77 -12.02 -14.28
CA ARG A 142 -1.65 -13.35 -13.71
C ARG A 142 -2.88 -13.68 -12.88
N ILE A 143 -3.66 -14.66 -13.31
CA ILE A 143 -4.81 -15.19 -12.56
C ILE A 143 -4.33 -16.36 -11.72
N PRO A 144 -4.63 -16.41 -10.40
CA PRO A 144 -4.23 -17.53 -9.55
C PRO A 144 -5.09 -18.78 -9.82
N GLU A 145 -4.66 -19.92 -9.28
CA GLU A 145 -5.45 -21.15 -9.36
C GLU A 145 -6.60 -21.12 -8.33
N GLY A 146 -7.77 -21.61 -8.73
CA GLY A 146 -8.94 -21.77 -7.86
C GLY A 146 -9.08 -23.19 -7.30
N PRO A 147 -9.94 -23.40 -6.30
CA PRO A 147 -10.75 -22.42 -5.57
C PRO A 147 -9.93 -21.43 -4.72
N ALA A 148 -10.50 -20.28 -4.41
CA ALA A 148 -9.85 -19.25 -3.61
C ALA A 148 -10.57 -19.00 -2.28
N VAL A 149 -9.79 -18.86 -1.21
CA VAL A 149 -10.26 -18.39 0.09
C VAL A 149 -9.64 -17.04 0.39
N ILE A 150 -10.44 -16.11 0.91
CA ILE A 150 -9.99 -14.77 1.32
C ILE A 150 -10.25 -14.61 2.81
N LEU A 151 -9.23 -14.29 3.58
CA LEU A 151 -9.35 -13.97 5.00
C LEU A 151 -9.48 -12.46 5.18
N GLY A 152 -10.68 -12.02 5.56
CA GLY A 152 -11.07 -10.62 5.77
C GLY A 152 -12.05 -10.10 4.72
N ALA A 153 -13.21 -9.60 5.20
CA ALA A 153 -14.28 -8.98 4.37
C ALA A 153 -14.29 -7.45 4.49
N GLY A 154 -13.13 -6.84 4.61
CA GLY A 154 -12.94 -5.40 4.42
C GLY A 154 -12.94 -5.02 2.94
N ASP A 155 -12.74 -3.74 2.64
CA ASP A 155 -12.81 -3.22 1.26
C ASP A 155 -11.89 -3.97 0.30
N LEU A 156 -10.61 -4.12 0.64
CA LEU A 156 -9.66 -4.81 -0.23
C LEU A 156 -10.02 -6.29 -0.41
N GLY A 157 -10.47 -6.97 0.66
CA GLY A 157 -10.91 -8.35 0.59
C GLY A 157 -12.07 -8.56 -0.38
N LEU A 158 -13.11 -7.71 -0.32
CA LEU A 158 -14.25 -7.81 -1.24
C LEU A 158 -13.95 -7.32 -2.66
N ILE A 159 -13.07 -6.33 -2.83
CA ILE A 159 -12.57 -5.95 -4.17
C ILE A 159 -11.90 -7.16 -4.83
N MET A 160 -11.04 -7.86 -4.09
CA MET A 160 -10.36 -9.05 -4.61
C MET A 160 -11.32 -10.21 -4.81
N ALA A 161 -12.30 -10.41 -3.92
CA ALA A 161 -13.34 -11.42 -4.10
C ALA A 161 -14.10 -11.23 -5.41
N GLY A 162 -14.54 -10.00 -5.70
CA GLY A 162 -15.17 -9.67 -6.96
C GLY A 162 -14.28 -9.84 -8.18
N GLN A 163 -12.98 -9.51 -8.08
CA GLN A 163 -12.03 -9.71 -9.18
C GLN A 163 -11.80 -11.19 -9.48
N LEU A 164 -11.60 -12.02 -8.44
CA LEU A 164 -11.39 -13.46 -8.61
C LEU A 164 -12.65 -14.16 -9.14
N ALA A 165 -13.84 -13.80 -8.62
CA ALA A 165 -15.10 -14.35 -9.10
C ALA A 165 -15.36 -13.97 -10.57
N ARG A 166 -15.08 -12.73 -10.96
CA ARG A 166 -15.17 -12.29 -12.37
C ARG A 166 -14.18 -13.03 -13.27
N ALA A 167 -13.04 -13.44 -12.73
CA ALA A 167 -12.07 -14.28 -13.45
C ALA A 167 -12.47 -15.77 -13.49
N GLY A 168 -13.64 -16.13 -12.96
CA GLY A 168 -14.20 -17.48 -13.02
C GLY A 168 -13.81 -18.41 -11.87
N LEU A 169 -13.20 -17.88 -10.78
CA LEU A 169 -12.86 -18.70 -9.63
C LEU A 169 -14.03 -18.84 -8.67
N GLU A 170 -14.17 -20.02 -8.05
CA GLU A 170 -14.98 -20.21 -6.85
C GLU A 170 -14.29 -19.48 -5.67
N VAL A 171 -15.06 -18.61 -4.96
CA VAL A 171 -14.52 -17.74 -3.91
C VAL A 171 -15.29 -17.92 -2.61
N THR A 172 -14.56 -18.17 -1.53
CA THR A 172 -15.08 -18.12 -0.16
C THR A 172 -14.36 -17.01 0.62
N VAL A 173 -15.11 -16.11 1.24
CA VAL A 173 -14.59 -15.06 2.13
C VAL A 173 -14.88 -15.45 3.57
N VAL A 174 -13.86 -15.41 4.43
CA VAL A 174 -13.96 -15.67 5.88
C VAL A 174 -13.70 -14.38 6.63
N GLU A 175 -14.65 -13.95 7.46
CA GLU A 175 -14.58 -12.71 8.23
C GLU A 175 -14.71 -13.00 9.74
N LYS A 176 -13.75 -12.48 10.51
CA LYS A 176 -13.72 -12.63 11.97
C LYS A 176 -14.91 -11.93 12.64
N GLN A 177 -15.31 -10.78 12.14
CA GLN A 177 -16.43 -10.03 12.67
C GLN A 177 -17.78 -10.68 12.29
N GLN A 178 -18.84 -10.38 13.05
CA GLN A 178 -20.18 -10.88 12.76
C GLN A 178 -20.79 -10.29 11.47
N ARG A 179 -20.20 -9.22 10.96
CA ARG A 179 -20.67 -8.51 9.76
C ARG A 179 -19.48 -8.13 8.87
N CYS A 180 -19.74 -8.06 7.57
CA CYS A 180 -18.83 -7.52 6.59
C CYS A 180 -18.53 -6.03 6.85
N GLY A 181 -17.23 -5.68 6.96
CA GLY A 181 -16.75 -4.33 7.24
C GLY A 181 -16.62 -3.41 6.02
N ALA A 182 -16.75 -3.94 4.81
CA ALA A 182 -16.59 -3.16 3.58
C ALA A 182 -17.73 -2.15 3.36
N ILE A 183 -17.43 -1.06 2.65
CA ILE A 183 -18.43 -0.07 2.23
C ILE A 183 -19.46 -0.69 1.26
N PRO A 184 -20.71 -0.12 1.15
CA PRO A 184 -21.78 -0.71 0.34
C PRO A 184 -21.38 -1.00 -1.12
N ARG A 185 -20.63 -0.10 -1.74
CA ARG A 185 -20.15 -0.28 -3.12
C ARG A 185 -19.34 -1.57 -3.30
N ASN A 186 -18.47 -1.89 -2.37
CA ASN A 186 -17.59 -3.06 -2.46
C ASN A 186 -18.33 -4.36 -2.09
N ARG A 187 -19.47 -4.28 -1.38
CA ARG A 187 -20.35 -5.43 -1.07
C ARG A 187 -21.13 -5.92 -2.26
N ARG A 188 -21.33 -5.11 -3.31
CA ARG A 188 -22.09 -5.49 -4.52
C ARG A 188 -21.61 -6.79 -5.15
N CYS A 189 -20.31 -7.10 -5.04
CA CYS A 189 -19.78 -8.35 -5.55
C CYS A 189 -20.45 -9.60 -4.93
N LEU A 190 -20.99 -9.51 -3.70
CA LEU A 190 -21.71 -10.59 -3.04
C LEU A 190 -23.12 -10.84 -3.65
N GLU A 191 -23.67 -9.83 -4.33
CA GLU A 191 -24.94 -9.91 -5.04
C GLU A 191 -24.72 -10.29 -6.51
N GLU A 192 -23.61 -9.83 -7.10
CA GLU A 192 -23.28 -10.05 -8.51
C GLU A 192 -22.70 -11.44 -8.80
N PHE A 193 -22.05 -12.05 -7.80
CA PHE A 193 -21.34 -13.33 -7.97
C PHE A 193 -21.68 -14.32 -6.85
N PRO A 194 -21.59 -15.63 -7.09
CA PRO A 194 -21.83 -16.67 -6.08
C PRO A 194 -20.67 -16.77 -5.08
N ILE A 195 -20.36 -15.67 -4.38
CA ILE A 195 -19.31 -15.61 -3.37
C ILE A 195 -19.89 -16.07 -2.04
N ARG A 196 -19.30 -17.13 -1.45
CA ARG A 196 -19.66 -17.59 -0.12
C ARG A 196 -19.03 -16.70 0.94
N LEU A 197 -19.84 -16.07 1.80
CA LEU A 197 -19.36 -15.26 2.93
C LEU A 197 -19.63 -15.98 4.25
N ILE A 198 -18.58 -16.20 5.05
CA ILE A 198 -18.63 -16.78 6.40
C ILE A 198 -18.21 -15.71 7.40
N CYS A 199 -19.15 -15.18 8.17
CA CYS A 199 -18.91 -14.21 9.23
C CYS A 199 -18.80 -14.88 10.60
N GLY A 200 -18.13 -14.19 11.55
CA GLY A 200 -17.94 -14.67 12.93
C GLY A 200 -17.00 -15.86 13.03
N ASP A 201 -16.10 -16.07 12.06
CA ASP A 201 -15.09 -17.12 12.06
C ASP A 201 -13.76 -16.58 11.49
N THR A 202 -12.67 -17.33 11.70
CA THR A 202 -11.35 -17.01 11.16
C THR A 202 -10.59 -18.31 10.88
N LEU A 203 -9.47 -18.23 10.21
CA LEU A 203 -8.64 -19.39 9.94
C LEU A 203 -7.82 -19.80 11.16
N SER A 204 -7.70 -21.10 11.36
CA SER A 204 -6.86 -21.72 12.40
C SER A 204 -5.64 -22.46 11.85
N CYS A 205 -5.77 -23.04 10.66
CA CYS A 205 -4.70 -23.85 10.05
C CYS A 205 -4.76 -23.79 8.52
N VAL A 206 -3.60 -23.90 7.88
CA VAL A 206 -3.46 -24.14 6.44
C VAL A 206 -2.88 -25.51 6.18
N HIS A 207 -3.27 -26.14 5.08
CA HIS A 207 -2.91 -27.50 4.68
C HIS A 207 -2.30 -27.52 3.29
N GLY A 208 -1.31 -28.40 3.10
CA GLY A 208 -0.68 -28.63 1.80
C GLY A 208 0.80 -28.97 1.94
N GLU A 209 1.32 -29.73 0.99
CA GLU A 209 2.75 -30.02 0.83
C GLU A 209 3.26 -29.38 -0.47
N GLY A 210 4.14 -28.39 -0.34
CA GLY A 210 4.65 -27.61 -1.49
C GLY A 210 3.64 -26.62 -2.08
N THR A 211 2.37 -27.02 -2.27
CA THR A 211 1.26 -26.18 -2.74
C THR A 211 0.08 -26.24 -1.77
N LEU A 212 -0.68 -25.13 -1.70
CA LEU A 212 -1.87 -25.03 -0.86
C LEU A 212 -2.95 -26.00 -1.35
N GLN A 213 -3.55 -26.75 -0.42
CA GLN A 213 -4.65 -27.68 -0.67
C GLN A 213 -5.94 -27.27 0.02
N GLY A 214 -5.84 -26.46 1.08
CA GLY A 214 -6.98 -25.97 1.82
C GLY A 214 -6.60 -25.27 3.12
N CYS A 215 -7.63 -24.79 3.81
CA CYS A 215 -7.49 -24.25 5.16
C CYS A 215 -8.67 -24.68 6.05
N THR A 216 -8.46 -24.65 7.37
CA THR A 216 -9.48 -24.95 8.37
C THR A 216 -9.79 -23.69 9.16
N THR A 217 -11.08 -23.40 9.39
CA THR A 217 -11.51 -22.31 10.24
C THR A 217 -11.42 -22.68 11.73
N LYS A 218 -11.51 -21.69 12.63
CA LYS A 218 -11.54 -21.96 14.07
C LYS A 218 -12.73 -22.80 14.51
N LYS A 219 -13.86 -22.73 13.79
CA LYS A 219 -15.05 -23.55 14.04
C LYS A 219 -14.96 -24.95 13.43
N GLY A 220 -13.82 -25.32 12.83
CA GLY A 220 -13.55 -26.66 12.31
C GLY A 220 -14.01 -26.88 10.86
N THR A 221 -14.48 -25.88 10.15
CA THR A 221 -14.87 -26.02 8.75
C THR A 221 -13.63 -26.10 7.86
N TYR A 222 -13.48 -27.19 7.11
CA TYR A 222 -12.47 -27.32 6.08
C TYR A 222 -12.93 -26.65 4.79
N LEU A 223 -12.06 -25.83 4.22
CA LEU A 223 -12.27 -25.09 2.98
C LEU A 223 -11.16 -25.50 1.99
N PRO A 224 -11.48 -26.32 0.96
CA PRO A 224 -10.50 -26.65 -0.07
C PRO A 224 -10.16 -25.39 -0.86
N CYS A 225 -8.87 -25.12 -1.05
CA CYS A 225 -8.43 -23.99 -1.87
C CYS A 225 -7.00 -24.20 -2.37
N LYS A 226 -6.71 -23.64 -3.54
CA LYS A 226 -5.36 -23.54 -4.10
C LYS A 226 -4.78 -22.13 -3.95
N THR A 227 -5.65 -21.15 -3.64
CA THR A 227 -5.26 -19.77 -3.38
C THR A 227 -5.86 -19.30 -2.07
N LEU A 228 -5.02 -18.74 -1.20
CA LEU A 228 -5.42 -18.07 0.03
C LEU A 228 -4.94 -16.62 -0.02
N LEU A 229 -5.88 -15.67 0.04
CA LEU A 229 -5.57 -14.25 0.15
C LEU A 229 -5.75 -13.78 1.60
N ILE A 230 -4.73 -13.11 2.11
CA ILE A 230 -4.76 -12.48 3.43
C ILE A 230 -5.11 -11.01 3.25
N ALA A 231 -6.30 -10.61 3.72
CA ALA A 231 -6.81 -9.24 3.77
C ALA A 231 -7.08 -8.83 5.23
N ALA A 232 -6.15 -9.17 6.14
CA ALA A 232 -6.33 -9.07 7.58
C ALA A 232 -5.98 -7.69 8.17
N GLY A 233 -5.77 -6.68 7.34
CA GLY A 233 -5.49 -5.31 7.76
C GLY A 233 -4.19 -4.76 7.19
N LEU A 234 -3.98 -3.47 7.46
CA LEU A 234 -2.84 -2.68 7.00
C LEU A 234 -2.11 -2.09 8.22
N ARG A 235 -0.79 -1.93 8.08
CA ARG A 235 0.07 -1.27 9.08
C ARG A 235 0.84 -0.13 8.43
N PRO A 236 0.91 1.06 9.07
CA PRO A 236 1.78 2.13 8.63
C PRO A 236 3.23 1.66 8.47
N GLU A 237 3.91 2.10 7.41
CA GLU A 237 5.31 1.78 7.13
C GLU A 237 6.21 2.92 7.58
N ARG A 238 6.67 2.88 8.86
CA ARG A 238 7.46 3.96 9.51
C ARG A 238 8.85 3.52 9.94
N GLU A 239 9.21 2.28 9.73
CA GLU A 239 10.42 1.68 10.31
C GLU A 239 11.68 2.46 9.93
N LEU A 240 11.70 3.06 8.74
CA LEU A 240 12.83 3.86 8.26
C LEU A 240 13.13 5.08 9.16
N ALA A 241 12.10 5.66 9.77
CA ALA A 241 12.20 6.84 10.62
C ALA A 241 11.99 6.55 12.12
N ALA A 242 11.73 5.31 12.50
CA ALA A 242 11.35 4.96 13.88
C ALA A 242 12.41 5.36 14.94
N HIS A 243 13.69 5.32 14.59
CA HIS A 243 14.80 5.67 15.46
C HIS A 243 15.07 7.18 15.58
N LEU A 244 14.42 8.00 14.74
CA LEU A 244 14.63 9.45 14.72
C LEU A 244 13.86 10.18 15.82
N GLY A 245 12.80 9.56 16.36
CA GLY A 245 11.84 10.23 17.21
C GLY A 245 10.88 11.10 16.39
N GLN A 246 10.58 12.29 16.89
CA GLN A 246 9.70 13.27 16.23
C GLN A 246 10.38 14.65 16.20
N PRO A 247 11.49 14.80 15.47
CA PRO A 247 12.12 16.10 15.33
C PRO A 247 11.30 17.02 14.41
N ASP A 248 11.41 18.33 14.57
CA ASP A 248 10.62 19.33 13.82
C ASP A 248 10.84 19.28 12.30
N TRP A 249 11.96 18.70 11.87
CA TRP A 249 12.27 18.53 10.46
C TRP A 249 11.71 17.24 9.82
N LEU A 250 11.00 16.40 10.58
CA LEU A 250 10.38 15.15 10.10
C LEU A 250 8.87 15.30 10.02
N HIS A 251 8.33 15.20 8.80
CA HIS A 251 6.89 15.21 8.51
C HIS A 251 6.46 13.82 8.03
N ILE A 252 5.47 13.22 8.67
CA ILE A 252 4.95 11.90 8.29
C ILE A 252 3.53 12.09 7.77
N CYS A 253 3.22 11.60 6.56
CA CYS A 253 1.93 11.85 5.92
C CYS A 253 1.38 10.63 5.17
N GLY A 254 0.06 10.63 4.97
CA GLY A 254 -0.66 9.57 4.30
C GLY A 254 -0.67 8.26 5.09
N ASN A 255 -0.78 7.13 4.41
CA ASN A 255 -0.97 5.83 5.07
C ASN A 255 0.22 5.37 5.93
N CYS A 256 1.36 6.01 5.88
CA CYS A 256 2.43 5.77 6.86
C CYS A 256 2.25 6.58 8.15
N ASN A 257 1.37 7.59 8.15
CA ASN A 257 0.90 8.26 9.36
C ASN A 257 -0.32 7.54 9.92
N THR A 258 -1.44 7.58 9.21
CA THR A 258 -2.69 6.91 9.56
C THR A 258 -3.25 6.24 8.30
N VAL A 259 -3.70 4.99 8.42
CA VAL A 259 -4.29 4.29 7.29
C VAL A 259 -5.69 4.85 7.01
N HIS A 260 -5.86 5.43 5.84
CA HIS A 260 -7.12 6.02 5.37
C HIS A 260 -7.86 5.10 4.41
N SER A 261 -9.18 5.16 4.46
CA SER A 261 -10.06 4.48 3.49
C SER A 261 -10.23 5.26 2.19
N MET A 262 -10.00 6.58 2.22
CA MET A 262 -10.21 7.50 1.09
C MET A 262 -8.89 8.15 0.68
N VAL A 263 -8.64 8.19 -0.62
CA VAL A 263 -7.40 8.75 -1.17
C VAL A 263 -7.29 10.26 -0.99
N GLU A 264 -8.42 10.95 -0.93
CA GLU A 264 -8.48 12.39 -0.72
C GLU A 264 -7.86 12.81 0.62
N ALA A 265 -8.07 12.03 1.68
CA ALA A 265 -7.44 12.25 2.97
C ALA A 265 -5.92 12.06 2.89
N VAL A 266 -5.47 11.06 2.13
CA VAL A 266 -4.03 10.79 1.89
C VAL A 266 -3.37 11.95 1.14
N VAL A 267 -4.03 12.49 0.11
CA VAL A 267 -3.56 13.64 -0.67
C VAL A 267 -3.47 14.88 0.21
N ASN A 268 -4.53 15.19 0.97
CA ASN A 268 -4.57 16.34 1.87
C ASN A 268 -3.45 16.30 2.92
N GLU A 269 -3.22 15.15 3.57
CA GLU A 269 -2.08 15.01 4.51
C GLU A 269 -0.73 15.25 3.80
N GLY A 270 -0.59 14.81 2.56
CA GLY A 270 0.61 15.07 1.76
C GLY A 270 0.83 16.55 1.50
N GLU A 271 -0.22 17.28 1.08
CA GLU A 271 -0.17 18.72 0.86
C GLU A 271 0.18 19.47 2.14
N GLN A 272 -0.45 19.14 3.26
CA GLN A 272 -0.17 19.75 4.56
C GLN A 272 1.29 19.50 5.00
N ALA A 273 1.81 18.30 4.81
CA ALA A 273 3.21 17.99 5.12
C ALA A 273 4.18 18.80 4.25
N GLY A 274 3.84 19.02 2.97
CA GLY A 274 4.60 19.86 2.06
C GLY A 274 4.65 21.32 2.51
N TYR A 275 3.52 21.91 2.85
CA TYR A 275 3.45 23.29 3.36
C TYR A 275 4.20 23.44 4.68
N ALA A 276 4.02 22.52 5.63
CA ALA A 276 4.73 22.56 6.90
C ALA A 276 6.26 22.46 6.73
N ALA A 277 6.73 21.64 5.78
CA ALA A 277 8.15 21.56 5.47
C ALA A 277 8.71 22.87 4.88
N LEU A 278 7.92 23.58 4.03
CA LEU A 278 8.31 24.90 3.51
C LEU A 278 8.35 25.97 4.60
N GLU A 279 7.35 26.00 5.48
CA GLU A 279 7.32 26.95 6.61
C GLU A 279 8.54 26.79 7.50
N ASN A 280 8.94 25.54 7.79
CA ASN A 280 10.14 25.25 8.60
C ASN A 280 11.46 25.61 7.89
N LEU A 281 11.48 25.71 6.56
CA LEU A 281 12.64 26.25 5.81
C LEU A 281 12.71 27.77 5.94
N GLY A 282 11.59 28.47 5.87
CA GLY A 282 11.53 29.94 5.97
C GLY A 282 11.80 30.48 7.38
N GLY A 283 11.54 29.70 8.43
CA GLY A 283 11.83 30.06 9.81
C GLY A 283 13.29 29.93 10.24
N THR A 284 14.19 29.53 9.32
CA THR A 284 15.63 29.33 9.58
C THR A 284 16.49 30.48 8.99
N LEU A 285 15.87 31.60 8.57
CA LEU A 285 16.53 32.83 8.13
C LEU A 285 16.67 33.86 9.24
#